data_b4d85f2e42487ee98770b75eaff765bd
#
_entry.id   b4d85f2e42487ee98770b75eaff765bd
#
_cell.length_a   1.000
_cell.length_b   1.000
_cell.length_c   1.000
_cell.angle_alpha   90.00
_cell.angle_beta   90.00
_cell.angle_gamma   90.00
#
_symmetry.space_group_name_H-M   'P 1'
#
loop_
_entity.id
_entity.type
_entity.pdbx_description
1 polymer ?
#
loop_
_entity_poly.entity_id
_entity_poly.type
_entity_poly.pdbx_seq_one_letter_code
_entity_poly.pdbx_strand_id
1 'polypeptide(L)'
;GLIGQERLGGVPDFSEERVDVSMVLSWKQDLLKAAWRSFEHDPGSSLKQDFEEFCQHHSEWLEDFALFSALREVFEKKSWTEWPEEFKKREPSALAWAKEQHADSFGFHRFSQFLFFRQWQRLKNCAHEKGIRLIGDLPIFVAHDSADVWTHPEWFELDPDGNPIRVAGVPPDYFSPTGQRWGNPLFLWEAMESSGYSWWKLRMRILLETVDLVRIDHFRGFDQYWAIP
;
A
#
# COMPACT_ATOMS: atom_id res chain seq x y z
N GLY A 1 -11.62 -1.14 23.99
CA GLY A 1 -11.08 -1.53 22.69
C GLY A 1 -12.17 -2.00 21.74
N LEU A 2 -11.91 -1.99 20.44
CA LEU A 2 -12.87 -2.39 19.41
C LEU A 2 -13.14 -3.90 19.37
N ILE A 3 -12.28 -4.69 19.98
CA ILE A 3 -12.39 -6.16 20.05
C ILE A 3 -12.36 -6.58 21.51
N GLY A 4 -13.32 -7.45 21.91
CA GLY A 4 -13.34 -8.07 23.23
C GLY A 4 -12.19 -9.08 23.40
N GLN A 5 -11.74 -9.27 24.64
CA GLN A 5 -10.65 -10.22 24.96
C GLN A 5 -10.98 -11.66 24.58
N GLU A 6 -12.25 -12.04 24.59
CA GLU A 6 -12.73 -13.35 24.16
C GLU A 6 -12.37 -13.71 22.71
N ARG A 7 -12.32 -12.70 21.80
CA ARG A 7 -11.92 -12.90 20.40
C ARG A 7 -10.40 -13.00 20.23
N LEU A 8 -9.64 -12.52 21.21
CA LEU A 8 -8.18 -12.68 21.25
C LEU A 8 -7.77 -14.04 21.80
N GLY A 9 -8.68 -14.77 22.49
CA GLY A 9 -8.41 -16.09 23.05
C GLY A 9 -8.24 -17.22 22.02
N GLY A 10 -8.59 -16.98 20.77
CA GLY A 10 -8.43 -17.92 19.67
C GLY A 10 -7.18 -17.70 18.83
N VAL A 11 -6.08 -17.26 19.47
CA VAL A 11 -4.78 -17.12 18.76
C VAL A 11 -4.36 -18.48 18.23
N PRO A 12 -4.09 -18.61 16.90
CA PRO A 12 -3.53 -19.85 16.36
C PRO A 12 -2.20 -20.21 17.03
N ASP A 13 -1.90 -21.49 17.05
CA ASP A 13 -0.61 -21.98 17.52
C ASP A 13 0.46 -21.65 16.46
N PHE A 14 1.05 -20.47 16.60
CA PHE A 14 2.10 -20.01 15.70
C PHE A 14 3.45 -20.64 16.09
N SER A 15 4.22 -21.05 15.07
CA SER A 15 5.58 -21.51 15.28
C SER A 15 6.43 -20.41 15.94
N GLU A 16 7.22 -20.79 16.96
CA GLU A 16 8.18 -19.88 17.59
C GLU A 16 9.41 -19.60 16.70
N GLU A 17 9.70 -20.50 15.74
CA GLU A 17 10.89 -20.43 14.90
C GLU A 17 10.66 -19.76 13.55
N ARG A 18 9.43 -19.79 13.02
CA ARG A 18 9.09 -19.31 11.67
C ARG A 18 7.74 -18.63 11.64
N VAL A 19 7.68 -17.52 10.90
CA VAL A 19 6.41 -16.83 10.63
C VAL A 19 5.71 -17.50 9.46
N ASP A 20 4.55 -18.11 9.70
CA ASP A 20 3.61 -18.45 8.63
C ASP A 20 2.79 -17.22 8.25
N VAL A 21 3.23 -16.56 7.19
CA VAL A 21 2.64 -15.29 6.73
C VAL A 21 1.16 -15.49 6.36
N SER A 22 0.78 -16.61 5.76
CA SER A 22 -0.60 -16.87 5.32
C SER A 22 -1.54 -17.03 6.51
N MET A 23 -1.12 -17.79 7.52
CA MET A 23 -1.87 -17.98 8.76
C MET A 23 -2.02 -16.67 9.55
N VAL A 24 -0.93 -15.92 9.68
CA VAL A 24 -0.93 -14.61 10.37
C VAL A 24 -1.86 -13.62 9.65
N LEU A 25 -1.77 -13.53 8.32
CA LEU A 25 -2.61 -12.63 7.53
C LEU A 25 -4.10 -12.99 7.68
N SER A 26 -4.47 -14.26 7.55
CA SER A 26 -5.85 -14.71 7.68
C SER A 26 -6.42 -14.34 9.06
N TRP A 27 -5.71 -14.70 10.12
CA TRP A 27 -6.13 -14.40 11.49
C TRP A 27 -6.26 -12.91 11.77
N LYS A 28 -5.26 -12.11 11.33
CA LYS A 28 -5.30 -10.65 11.51
C LYS A 28 -6.40 -9.98 10.70
N GLN A 29 -6.68 -10.46 9.49
CA GLN A 29 -7.79 -9.93 8.68
C GLN A 29 -9.14 -10.16 9.36
N ASP A 30 -9.37 -11.34 9.95
CA ASP A 30 -10.60 -11.62 10.68
C ASP A 30 -10.78 -10.70 11.90
N LEU A 31 -9.69 -10.44 12.64
CA LEU A 31 -9.71 -9.49 13.75
C LEU A 31 -9.96 -8.05 13.28
N LEU A 32 -9.34 -7.62 12.19
CA LEU A 32 -9.53 -6.28 11.63
C LEU A 32 -10.95 -6.09 11.11
N LYS A 33 -11.54 -7.10 10.44
CA LYS A 33 -12.94 -7.08 10.01
C LYS A 33 -13.90 -7.01 11.21
N ALA A 34 -13.60 -7.73 12.29
CA ALA A 34 -14.38 -7.64 13.51
C ALA A 34 -14.29 -6.25 14.16
N ALA A 35 -13.10 -5.65 14.16
CA ALA A 35 -12.88 -4.30 14.67
C ALA A 35 -13.62 -3.24 13.82
N TRP A 36 -13.61 -3.40 12.49
CA TRP A 36 -14.34 -2.55 11.56
C TRP A 36 -15.84 -2.56 11.85
N ARG A 37 -16.46 -3.74 11.96
CA ARG A 37 -17.88 -3.88 12.29
C ARG A 37 -18.24 -3.22 13.62
N SER A 38 -17.40 -3.41 14.65
CA SER A 38 -17.60 -2.76 15.95
C SER A 38 -17.51 -1.24 15.86
N PHE A 39 -16.57 -0.74 15.05
CA PHE A 39 -16.37 0.69 14.81
C PHE A 39 -17.57 1.32 14.08
N GLU A 40 -18.09 0.66 13.03
CA GLU A 40 -19.26 1.15 12.29
C GLU A 40 -20.51 1.29 13.17
N HIS A 41 -20.74 0.32 14.07
CA HIS A 41 -21.91 0.26 14.93
C HIS A 41 -21.81 1.14 16.20
N ASP A 42 -20.70 1.82 16.43
CA ASP A 42 -20.53 2.75 17.55
C ASP A 42 -20.62 4.23 17.09
N PRO A 43 -21.83 4.83 17.11
CA PRO A 43 -22.02 6.19 16.60
C PRO A 43 -21.40 7.27 17.49
N GLY A 44 -21.07 6.96 18.74
CA GLY A 44 -20.55 7.91 19.75
C GLY A 44 -19.04 7.87 19.94
N SER A 45 -18.34 7.03 19.17
CA SER A 45 -16.90 6.85 19.35
C SER A 45 -16.10 8.08 18.95
N SER A 46 -15.26 8.58 19.86
CA SER A 46 -14.25 9.62 19.54
C SER A 46 -13.31 9.19 18.39
N LEU A 47 -13.20 7.87 18.15
CA LEU A 47 -12.45 7.32 17.03
C LEU A 47 -13.01 7.71 15.66
N LYS A 48 -14.31 8.02 15.55
CA LYS A 48 -14.89 8.42 14.26
C LYS A 48 -14.36 9.77 13.80
N GLN A 49 -14.24 10.72 14.68
CA GLN A 49 -13.64 12.01 14.37
C GLN A 49 -12.17 11.84 13.97
N ASP A 50 -11.38 11.09 14.77
CA ASP A 50 -9.98 10.78 14.44
C ASP A 50 -9.84 10.10 13.07
N PHE A 51 -10.78 9.20 12.73
CA PHE A 51 -10.81 8.51 11.45
C PHE A 51 -11.13 9.45 10.28
N GLU A 52 -12.11 10.33 10.44
CA GLU A 52 -12.48 11.32 9.43
C GLU A 52 -11.33 12.30 9.16
N GLU A 53 -10.68 12.80 10.23
CA GLU A 53 -9.50 13.67 10.14
C GLU A 53 -8.34 12.95 9.43
N PHE A 54 -8.09 11.67 9.76
CA PHE A 54 -7.09 10.85 9.08
C PHE A 54 -7.41 10.69 7.60
N CYS A 55 -8.65 10.36 7.24
CA CYS A 55 -9.06 10.20 5.85
C CYS A 55 -8.92 11.50 5.05
N GLN A 56 -9.25 12.63 5.65
CA GLN A 56 -9.08 13.94 5.02
C GLN A 56 -7.60 14.28 4.82
N HIS A 57 -6.77 14.06 5.84
CA HIS A 57 -5.33 14.34 5.80
C HIS A 57 -4.60 13.50 4.75
N HIS A 58 -5.00 12.24 4.58
CA HIS A 58 -4.36 11.28 3.67
C HIS A 58 -5.14 11.06 2.36
N SER A 59 -6.09 11.93 2.03
CA SER A 59 -6.98 11.77 0.86
C SER A 59 -6.24 11.62 -0.48
N GLU A 60 -5.04 12.20 -0.61
CA GLU A 60 -4.22 12.17 -1.83
C GLU A 60 -3.80 10.74 -2.27
N TRP A 61 -3.76 9.77 -1.36
CA TRP A 61 -3.38 8.40 -1.67
C TRP A 61 -4.38 7.36 -1.14
N LEU A 62 -5.00 7.64 0.00
CA LEU A 62 -5.81 6.68 0.74
C LEU A 62 -7.06 6.24 -0.02
N GLU A 63 -7.69 7.18 -0.73
CA GLU A 63 -8.90 6.92 -1.51
C GLU A 63 -8.63 5.93 -2.65
N ASP A 64 -7.55 6.15 -3.40
CA ASP A 64 -7.16 5.28 -4.51
C ASP A 64 -6.65 3.91 -4.02
N PHE A 65 -5.86 3.90 -2.94
CA PHE A 65 -5.42 2.66 -2.30
C PHE A 65 -6.60 1.80 -1.79
N ALA A 66 -7.56 2.42 -1.12
CA ALA A 66 -8.71 1.71 -0.58
C ALA A 66 -9.62 1.17 -1.69
N LEU A 67 -9.84 1.96 -2.75
CA LEU A 67 -10.62 1.53 -3.90
C LEU A 67 -9.94 0.41 -4.67
N PHE A 68 -8.64 0.51 -4.94
CA PHE A 68 -7.84 -0.55 -5.54
C PHE A 68 -7.94 -1.85 -4.74
N SER A 69 -7.81 -1.76 -3.41
CA SER A 69 -7.87 -2.91 -2.52
C SER A 69 -9.25 -3.56 -2.52
N ALA A 70 -10.33 -2.76 -2.52
CA ALA A 70 -11.70 -3.27 -2.61
C ALA A 70 -11.97 -3.94 -3.96
N LEU A 71 -11.53 -3.33 -5.08
CA LEU A 71 -11.67 -3.92 -6.41
C LEU A 71 -10.88 -5.22 -6.56
N ARG A 72 -9.68 -5.31 -5.96
CA ARG A 72 -8.93 -6.58 -5.92
C ARG A 72 -9.68 -7.70 -5.23
N GLU A 73 -10.44 -7.39 -4.18
CA GLU A 73 -11.31 -8.40 -3.54
C GLU A 73 -12.44 -8.82 -4.49
N VAL A 74 -13.08 -7.87 -5.17
CA VAL A 74 -14.17 -8.10 -6.14
C VAL A 74 -13.71 -8.96 -7.31
N PHE A 75 -12.53 -8.68 -7.83
CA PHE A 75 -11.94 -9.39 -8.97
C PHE A 75 -11.04 -10.55 -8.55
N GLU A 76 -11.28 -11.15 -7.37
CA GLU A 76 -10.62 -12.38 -6.91
C GLU A 76 -9.09 -12.32 -6.93
N LYS A 77 -8.53 -11.15 -6.59
CA LYS A 77 -7.08 -10.86 -6.58
C LYS A 77 -6.39 -10.94 -7.94
N LYS A 78 -7.14 -10.88 -9.04
CA LYS A 78 -6.57 -10.72 -10.37
C LYS A 78 -5.80 -9.41 -10.47
N SER A 79 -4.79 -9.38 -11.34
CA SER A 79 -4.08 -8.14 -11.66
C SER A 79 -5.04 -7.09 -12.20
N TRP A 80 -4.77 -5.81 -11.91
CA TRP A 80 -5.60 -4.72 -12.41
C TRP A 80 -5.67 -4.67 -13.95
N THR A 81 -4.67 -5.20 -14.63
CA THR A 81 -4.67 -5.32 -16.11
C THR A 81 -5.69 -6.31 -16.65
N GLU A 82 -6.17 -7.23 -15.79
CA GLU A 82 -7.19 -8.22 -16.13
C GLU A 82 -8.61 -7.79 -15.74
N TRP A 83 -8.77 -6.59 -15.14
CA TRP A 83 -10.08 -6.07 -14.77
C TRP A 83 -10.87 -5.62 -16.00
N PRO A 84 -12.21 -5.47 -15.91
CA PRO A 84 -13.01 -4.85 -16.95
C PRO A 84 -12.47 -3.47 -17.34
N GLU A 85 -12.59 -3.13 -18.61
CA GLU A 85 -11.94 -1.92 -19.19
C GLU A 85 -12.27 -0.64 -18.45
N GLU A 86 -13.52 -0.48 -18.00
CA GLU A 86 -13.97 0.69 -17.25
C GLU A 86 -13.24 0.89 -15.91
N PHE A 87 -12.86 -0.21 -15.24
CA PHE A 87 -12.07 -0.17 -13.99
C PHE A 87 -10.57 -0.05 -14.29
N LYS A 88 -10.09 -0.77 -15.30
CA LYS A 88 -8.71 -0.67 -15.75
C LYS A 88 -8.36 0.75 -16.17
N LYS A 89 -9.25 1.42 -16.93
CA LYS A 89 -9.10 2.80 -17.40
C LYS A 89 -9.56 3.85 -16.39
N ARG A 90 -9.99 3.42 -15.21
CA ARG A 90 -10.43 4.31 -14.13
C ARG A 90 -11.55 5.28 -14.57
N GLU A 91 -12.53 4.79 -15.34
CA GLU A 91 -13.66 5.63 -15.75
C GLU A 91 -14.40 6.18 -14.52
N PRO A 92 -14.62 7.51 -14.44
CA PRO A 92 -15.19 8.13 -13.23
C PRO A 92 -16.51 7.52 -12.77
N SER A 93 -17.38 7.15 -13.72
CA SER A 93 -18.68 6.52 -13.43
C SER A 93 -18.52 5.13 -12.83
N ALA A 94 -17.56 4.31 -13.32
CA ALA A 94 -17.28 2.99 -12.80
C ALA A 94 -16.66 3.08 -11.40
N LEU A 95 -15.74 4.02 -11.17
CA LEU A 95 -15.15 4.23 -9.84
C LEU A 95 -16.18 4.72 -8.82
N ALA A 96 -17.08 5.63 -9.20
CA ALA A 96 -18.15 6.11 -8.35
C ALA A 96 -19.12 4.95 -7.98
N TRP A 97 -19.53 4.17 -8.98
CA TRP A 97 -20.33 2.98 -8.78
C TRP A 97 -19.65 1.98 -7.83
N ALA A 98 -18.35 1.70 -8.03
CA ALA A 98 -17.62 0.77 -7.19
C ALA A 98 -17.53 1.24 -5.73
N LYS A 99 -17.29 2.53 -5.48
CA LYS A 99 -17.28 3.10 -4.13
C LYS A 99 -18.63 2.94 -3.43
N GLU A 100 -19.73 3.06 -4.15
CA GLU A 100 -21.07 2.90 -3.61
C GLU A 100 -21.40 1.41 -3.36
N GLN A 101 -21.21 0.54 -4.36
CA GLN A 101 -21.55 -0.87 -4.26
C GLN A 101 -20.68 -1.65 -3.28
N HIS A 102 -19.43 -1.22 -3.10
CA HIS A 102 -18.44 -1.88 -2.22
C HIS A 102 -18.04 -0.97 -1.05
N ALA A 103 -18.96 -0.12 -0.59
CA ALA A 103 -18.71 0.87 0.47
C ALA A 103 -18.13 0.24 1.76
N ASP A 104 -18.60 -0.96 2.13
CA ASP A 104 -18.09 -1.69 3.31
C ASP A 104 -16.61 -2.06 3.14
N SER A 105 -16.22 -2.70 2.03
CA SER A 105 -14.83 -3.07 1.77
C SER A 105 -13.94 -1.82 1.62
N PHE A 106 -14.42 -0.82 0.90
CA PHE A 106 -13.72 0.46 0.76
C PHE A 106 -13.48 1.14 2.12
N GLY A 107 -14.50 1.21 2.97
CA GLY A 107 -14.41 1.72 4.34
C GLY A 107 -13.45 0.92 5.21
N PHE A 108 -13.51 -0.41 5.11
CA PHE A 108 -12.63 -1.32 5.82
C PHE A 108 -11.15 -1.09 5.50
N HIS A 109 -10.79 -0.89 4.22
CA HIS A 109 -9.39 -0.62 3.84
C HIS A 109 -8.90 0.73 4.35
N ARG A 110 -9.72 1.79 4.31
CA ARG A 110 -9.41 3.09 4.93
C ARG A 110 -9.20 2.96 6.44
N PHE A 111 -10.09 2.25 7.11
CA PHE A 111 -10.02 2.01 8.55
C PHE A 111 -8.78 1.19 8.95
N SER A 112 -8.40 0.21 8.14
CA SER A 112 -7.21 -0.59 8.40
C SER A 112 -5.93 0.25 8.35
N GLN A 113 -5.83 1.20 7.40
CA GLN A 113 -4.73 2.16 7.34
C GLN A 113 -4.76 3.11 8.54
N PHE A 114 -5.92 3.65 8.89
CA PHE A 114 -6.08 4.48 10.09
C PHE A 114 -5.58 3.78 11.36
N LEU A 115 -5.96 2.53 11.58
CA LEU A 115 -5.49 1.78 12.73
C LEU A 115 -3.98 1.56 12.72
N PHE A 116 -3.42 1.26 11.53
CA PHE A 116 -1.97 1.12 11.38
C PHE A 116 -1.25 2.40 11.78
N PHE A 117 -1.58 3.54 11.17
CA PHE A 117 -0.93 4.83 11.45
C PHE A 117 -1.07 5.23 12.92
N ARG A 118 -2.25 5.04 13.50
CA ARG A 118 -2.50 5.33 14.92
C ARG A 118 -1.64 4.47 15.85
N GLN A 119 -1.53 3.18 15.59
CA GLN A 119 -0.72 2.26 16.40
C GLN A 119 0.77 2.50 16.18
N TRP A 120 1.17 2.74 14.93
CA TRP A 120 2.55 3.02 14.58
C TRP A 120 3.04 4.32 15.23
N GLN A 121 2.23 5.37 15.24
CA GLN A 121 2.58 6.62 15.91
C GLN A 121 2.81 6.43 17.43
N ARG A 122 2.01 5.59 18.07
CA ARG A 122 2.22 5.25 19.48
C ARG A 122 3.53 4.50 19.70
N LEU A 123 3.86 3.56 18.82
CA LEU A 123 5.13 2.85 18.86
C LEU A 123 6.31 3.80 18.64
N LYS A 124 6.22 4.69 17.66
CA LYS A 124 7.23 5.71 17.36
C LYS A 124 7.46 6.63 18.57
N ASN A 125 6.39 7.10 19.21
CA ASN A 125 6.49 7.92 20.41
C ASN A 125 7.19 7.16 21.55
N CYS A 126 6.82 5.90 21.79
CA CYS A 126 7.47 5.06 22.81
C CYS A 126 8.97 4.83 22.51
N ALA A 127 9.35 4.71 21.24
CA ALA A 127 10.76 4.62 20.83
C ALA A 127 11.49 5.93 21.13
N HIS A 128 10.89 7.07 20.80
CA HIS A 128 11.45 8.40 21.05
C HIS A 128 11.67 8.67 22.53
N GLU A 129 10.72 8.31 23.40
CA GLU A 129 10.85 8.40 24.86
C GLU A 129 12.07 7.63 25.40
N LYS A 130 12.51 6.61 24.65
CA LYS A 130 13.71 5.80 24.96
C LYS A 130 14.96 6.25 24.22
N GLY A 131 14.91 7.39 23.50
CA GLY A 131 16.02 7.88 22.67
C GLY A 131 16.30 7.07 21.41
N ILE A 132 15.36 6.22 20.98
CA ILE A 132 15.50 5.37 19.79
C ILE A 132 14.85 6.08 18.59
N ARG A 133 15.56 6.15 17.47
CA ARG A 133 15.05 6.63 16.18
C ARG A 133 14.78 5.46 15.24
N LEU A 134 13.71 5.57 14.46
CA LEU A 134 13.32 4.57 13.48
C LEU A 134 13.91 4.90 12.11
N ILE A 135 14.49 3.90 11.47
CA ILE A 135 15.00 3.99 10.09
C ILE A 135 14.06 3.18 9.21
N GLY A 136 13.47 3.82 8.20
CA GLY A 136 12.66 3.17 7.19
C GLY A 136 13.43 2.96 5.90
N ASP A 137 12.98 1.99 5.13
CA ASP A 137 13.54 1.67 3.83
C ASP A 137 12.57 2.07 2.71
N LEU A 138 13.09 2.75 1.70
CA LEU A 138 12.33 3.17 0.53
C LEU A 138 12.82 2.40 -0.69
N PRO A 139 12.11 1.35 -1.12
CA PRO A 139 12.40 0.72 -2.39
C PRO A 139 12.22 1.71 -3.53
N ILE A 140 13.15 1.76 -4.48
CA ILE A 140 13.01 2.68 -5.61
C ILE A 140 11.82 2.32 -6.49
N PHE A 141 11.64 1.05 -6.81
CA PHE A 141 10.54 0.58 -7.65
C PHE A 141 9.31 0.16 -6.84
N VAL A 142 8.15 0.14 -7.50
CA VAL A 142 6.88 -0.37 -6.98
C VAL A 142 6.44 -1.60 -7.75
N ALA A 143 5.56 -2.40 -7.15
CA ALA A 143 4.99 -3.55 -7.83
C ALA A 143 4.09 -3.07 -8.98
N HIS A 144 4.12 -3.80 -10.11
CA HIS A 144 3.21 -3.54 -11.23
C HIS A 144 1.74 -3.66 -10.82
N ASP A 145 1.40 -4.71 -10.08
CA ASP A 145 0.06 -4.90 -9.53
C ASP A 145 -0.07 -4.15 -8.19
N SER A 146 -0.14 -2.83 -8.27
CA SER A 146 -0.25 -1.91 -7.13
C SER A 146 -1.20 -0.76 -7.42
N ALA A 147 -1.70 -0.13 -6.35
CA ALA A 147 -2.50 1.09 -6.45
C ALA A 147 -1.74 2.21 -7.16
N ASP A 148 -0.43 2.33 -6.92
CA ASP A 148 0.41 3.37 -7.53
C ASP A 148 0.39 3.29 -9.06
N VAL A 149 0.62 2.09 -9.62
CA VAL A 149 0.66 1.91 -11.09
C VAL A 149 -0.73 2.00 -11.70
N TRP A 150 -1.75 1.43 -11.05
CA TRP A 150 -3.13 1.54 -11.51
C TRP A 150 -3.66 2.97 -11.50
N THR A 151 -3.26 3.77 -10.50
CA THR A 151 -3.71 5.15 -10.37
C THR A 151 -3.02 6.08 -11.37
N HIS A 152 -1.75 5.83 -11.64
CA HIS A 152 -0.89 6.70 -12.43
C HIS A 152 -0.09 5.93 -13.49
N PRO A 153 -0.75 5.18 -14.40
CA PRO A 153 -0.04 4.41 -15.42
C PRO A 153 0.84 5.29 -16.33
N GLU A 154 0.51 6.58 -16.47
CA GLU A 154 1.26 7.57 -17.24
C GLU A 154 2.68 7.84 -16.71
N TRP A 155 2.99 7.43 -15.50
CA TRP A 155 4.34 7.60 -14.92
C TRP A 155 5.23 6.38 -15.11
N PHE A 156 4.72 5.34 -15.74
CA PHE A 156 5.41 4.06 -15.91
C PHE A 156 5.48 3.66 -17.39
N GLU A 157 6.54 2.92 -17.74
CA GLU A 157 6.74 2.42 -19.09
C GLU A 157 5.85 1.19 -19.35
N LEU A 158 4.62 1.45 -19.77
CA LEU A 158 3.59 0.44 -20.01
C LEU A 158 3.13 0.45 -21.47
N ASP A 159 2.66 -0.69 -21.93
CA ASP A 159 1.96 -0.82 -23.20
C ASP A 159 0.49 -0.33 -23.08
N PRO A 160 -0.26 -0.23 -24.18
CA PRO A 160 -1.67 0.18 -24.15
C PRO A 160 -2.59 -0.72 -23.31
N ASP A 161 -2.19 -1.95 -23.03
CA ASP A 161 -2.93 -2.89 -22.19
C ASP A 161 -2.54 -2.78 -20.71
N GLY A 162 -1.56 -1.91 -20.40
CA GLY A 162 -1.07 -1.67 -19.04
C GLY A 162 0.04 -2.61 -18.59
N ASN A 163 0.60 -3.45 -19.47
CA ASN A 163 1.71 -4.32 -19.10
C ASN A 163 3.06 -3.58 -19.23
N PRO A 164 4.06 -3.90 -18.42
CA PRO A 164 5.38 -3.31 -18.55
C PRO A 164 6.04 -3.68 -19.89
N ILE A 165 6.50 -2.67 -20.63
CA ILE A 165 7.29 -2.86 -21.86
C ILE A 165 8.68 -3.41 -21.53
N ARG A 166 9.28 -2.86 -20.45
CA ARG A 166 10.52 -3.33 -19.86
C ARG A 166 10.37 -3.34 -18.35
N VAL A 167 11.15 -4.19 -17.70
CA VAL A 167 11.12 -4.32 -16.25
C VAL A 167 12.50 -4.08 -15.64
N ALA A 168 12.50 -3.66 -14.37
CA ALA A 168 13.71 -3.45 -13.60
C ALA A 168 14.40 -4.78 -13.27
N GLY A 169 15.71 -4.72 -13.17
CA GLY A 169 16.56 -5.80 -12.72
C GLY A 169 17.98 -5.34 -12.47
N VAL A 170 18.89 -6.28 -12.28
CA VAL A 170 20.31 -6.06 -12.20
C VAL A 170 21.08 -7.10 -13.02
N PRO A 171 22.21 -6.73 -13.66
CA PRO A 171 23.05 -7.69 -14.36
C PRO A 171 23.70 -8.64 -13.34
N PRO A 172 24.38 -9.71 -13.83
CA PRO A 172 25.20 -10.55 -12.97
C PRO A 172 26.18 -9.71 -12.12
N ASP A 173 26.21 -10.00 -10.84
CA ASP A 173 27.03 -9.32 -9.87
C ASP A 173 27.56 -10.29 -8.80
N TYR A 174 28.18 -9.73 -7.74
CA TYR A 174 28.71 -10.50 -6.61
C TYR A 174 27.62 -11.29 -5.85
N PHE A 175 26.41 -10.78 -5.80
CA PHE A 175 25.28 -11.39 -5.07
C PHE A 175 24.51 -12.41 -5.92
N SER A 176 24.52 -12.26 -7.25
CA SER A 176 23.82 -13.14 -8.17
C SER A 176 24.62 -13.35 -9.45
N PRO A 177 25.23 -14.55 -9.66
CA PRO A 177 25.98 -14.86 -10.87
C PRO A 177 25.17 -14.77 -12.16
N THR A 178 23.84 -14.86 -12.09
CA THR A 178 22.93 -14.80 -13.24
C THR A 178 22.20 -13.45 -13.34
N GLY A 179 22.47 -12.51 -12.43
CA GLY A 179 21.66 -11.29 -12.28
C GLY A 179 20.30 -11.55 -11.65
N GLN A 180 19.48 -10.52 -11.60
CA GLN A 180 18.12 -10.61 -11.03
C GLN A 180 17.14 -9.87 -11.94
N ARG A 181 15.97 -10.48 -12.19
CA ARG A 181 14.82 -9.84 -12.83
C ARG A 181 13.80 -9.52 -11.73
N TRP A 182 13.65 -8.24 -11.39
CA TRP A 182 12.74 -7.83 -10.32
C TRP A 182 11.28 -7.73 -10.76
N GLY A 183 11.06 -7.45 -12.06
CA GLY A 183 9.71 -7.43 -12.62
C GLY A 183 8.92 -6.13 -12.38
N ASN A 184 9.51 -5.14 -11.73
CA ASN A 184 8.87 -3.85 -11.50
C ASN A 184 8.86 -3.03 -12.80
N PRO A 185 7.79 -2.25 -13.09
CA PRO A 185 7.76 -1.35 -14.23
C PRO A 185 8.79 -0.23 -14.06
N LEU A 186 9.33 0.25 -15.16
CA LEU A 186 10.26 1.38 -15.18
C LEU A 186 9.51 2.70 -15.16
N PHE A 187 10.19 3.76 -14.67
CA PHE A 187 9.63 5.09 -14.61
C PHE A 187 9.78 5.86 -15.92
N LEU A 188 8.75 6.59 -16.31
CA LEU A 188 8.82 7.64 -17.32
C LEU A 188 9.20 8.96 -16.64
N TRP A 189 10.51 9.19 -16.49
CA TRP A 189 11.05 10.32 -15.73
C TRP A 189 10.59 11.68 -16.27
N GLU A 190 10.46 11.85 -17.60
CA GLU A 190 9.95 13.07 -18.21
C GLU A 190 8.50 13.37 -17.80
N ALA A 191 7.64 12.37 -17.70
CA ALA A 191 6.27 12.53 -17.22
C ALA A 191 6.24 12.90 -15.74
N MET A 192 7.10 12.27 -14.93
CA MET A 192 7.24 12.61 -13.51
C MET A 192 7.78 14.03 -13.30
N GLU A 193 8.76 14.47 -14.10
CA GLU A 193 9.29 15.83 -14.07
C GLU A 193 8.21 16.85 -14.39
N SER A 194 7.39 16.59 -15.41
CA SER A 194 6.27 17.45 -15.81
C SER A 194 5.25 17.65 -14.69
N SER A 195 5.08 16.66 -13.79
CA SER A 195 4.27 16.76 -12.57
C SER A 195 5.00 17.44 -11.40
N GLY A 196 6.25 17.85 -11.59
CA GLY A 196 7.13 18.33 -10.53
C GLY A 196 7.46 17.23 -9.51
N TYR A 197 7.51 15.98 -9.92
CA TYR A 197 7.76 14.81 -9.07
C TYR A 197 6.76 14.68 -7.91
N SER A 198 5.50 15.03 -8.13
CA SER A 198 4.44 15.08 -7.09
C SER A 198 4.30 13.75 -6.34
N TRP A 199 4.27 12.65 -7.07
CA TRP A 199 4.20 11.29 -6.49
C TRP A 199 5.41 10.95 -5.60
N TRP A 200 6.64 11.28 -6.03
CA TRP A 200 7.84 11.06 -5.24
C TRP A 200 7.83 11.89 -3.95
N LYS A 201 7.36 13.13 -4.03
CA LYS A 201 7.21 14.01 -2.86
C LYS A 201 6.19 13.45 -1.89
N LEU A 202 5.03 12.99 -2.40
CA LEU A 202 3.99 12.36 -1.58
C LEU A 202 4.52 11.10 -0.90
N ARG A 203 5.15 10.20 -1.65
CA ARG A 203 5.71 8.95 -1.16
C ARG A 203 6.75 9.18 -0.06
N MET A 204 7.65 10.14 -0.24
CA MET A 204 8.65 10.52 0.75
C MET A 204 8.01 11.14 2.00
N ARG A 205 7.02 12.02 1.82
CA ARG A 205 6.30 12.65 2.94
C ARG A 205 5.64 11.60 3.82
N ILE A 206 4.89 10.68 3.23
CA ILE A 206 4.17 9.63 3.99
C ILE A 206 5.15 8.72 4.72
N LEU A 207 6.26 8.36 4.08
CA LEU A 207 7.28 7.55 4.75
C LEU A 207 7.89 8.28 5.95
N LEU A 208 8.20 9.58 5.84
CA LEU A 208 8.75 10.39 6.92
C LEU A 208 7.75 10.63 8.09
N GLU A 209 6.46 10.47 7.85
CA GLU A 209 5.47 10.43 8.95
C GLU A 209 5.68 9.18 9.83
N THR A 210 6.10 8.07 9.22
CA THR A 210 6.26 6.80 9.92
C THR A 210 7.66 6.60 10.52
N VAL A 211 8.70 7.19 9.94
CA VAL A 211 10.11 6.99 10.37
C VAL A 211 10.82 8.32 10.57
N ASP A 212 12.02 8.28 11.16
CA ASP A 212 12.85 9.45 11.44
C ASP A 212 13.96 9.64 10.41
N LEU A 213 14.39 8.55 9.82
CA LEU A 213 15.42 8.48 8.81
C LEU A 213 14.97 7.56 7.68
N VAL A 214 15.30 7.91 6.45
CA VAL A 214 14.99 7.09 5.29
C VAL A 214 16.28 6.59 4.65
N ARG A 215 16.38 5.27 4.47
CA ARG A 215 17.35 4.65 3.58
C ARG A 215 16.69 4.47 2.22
N ILE A 216 17.29 4.99 1.17
CA ILE A 216 16.82 4.74 -0.20
C ILE A 216 17.55 3.52 -0.72
N ASP A 217 16.81 2.45 -0.97
CA ASP A 217 17.37 1.25 -1.56
C ASP A 217 17.60 1.43 -3.06
N HIS A 218 18.70 0.90 -3.56
CA HIS A 218 19.12 1.04 -4.96
C HIS A 218 19.16 2.50 -5.45
N PHE A 219 19.75 3.41 -4.67
CA PHE A 219 19.82 4.85 -4.97
C PHE A 219 20.33 5.17 -6.38
N ARG A 220 21.24 4.32 -6.92
CA ARG A 220 21.71 4.41 -8.30
C ARG A 220 20.58 4.41 -9.33
N GLY A 221 19.45 3.82 -9.02
CA GLY A 221 18.29 3.77 -9.91
C GLY A 221 17.66 5.14 -10.22
N PHE A 222 18.05 6.22 -9.51
CA PHE A 222 17.70 7.59 -9.90
C PHE A 222 18.54 8.13 -11.05
N ASP A 223 19.68 7.53 -11.33
CA ASP A 223 20.59 7.89 -12.43
C ASP A 223 20.51 6.84 -13.56
N GLN A 224 20.77 5.58 -13.21
CA GLN A 224 20.78 4.46 -14.16
C GLN A 224 20.29 3.17 -13.53
N TYR A 225 19.53 2.40 -14.29
CA TYR A 225 19.09 1.08 -13.91
C TYR A 225 19.14 0.10 -15.09
N TRP A 226 19.16 -1.19 -14.77
CA TRP A 226 19.15 -2.24 -15.79
C TRP A 226 17.71 -2.50 -16.23
N ALA A 227 17.43 -2.26 -17.52
CA ALA A 227 16.13 -2.47 -18.14
C ALA A 227 16.14 -3.80 -18.91
N ILE A 228 15.23 -4.69 -18.57
CA ILE A 228 15.08 -6.02 -19.17
C ILE A 228 13.82 -6.00 -20.04
N PRO A 229 13.94 -6.32 -21.34
CA PRO A 229 12.79 -6.49 -22.25
C PRO A 229 11.85 -7.60 -21.81
#